data_2d0d3b4429dfd40cb944e46174a7e517
#
_entry.id   2d0d3b4429dfd40cb944e46174a7e517
#
_cell.length_a   1.000
_cell.length_b   1.000
_cell.length_c   1.000
_cell.angle_alpha   90.00
_cell.angle_beta   90.00
_cell.angle_gamma   90.00
#
_symmetry.space_group_name_H-M   'P 1'
#
loop_
_entity.id
_entity.type
_entity.pdbx_description
1 polymer ?
#
loop_
_entity_poly.entity_id
_entity_poly.type
_entity_poly.pdbx_seq_one_letter_code
_entity_poly.pdbx_strand_id
1 'polypeptide(L)'
;MKRLLILLGLPLVLSSCLLNEEDKFPKSATERMNEAIERAENVLQGAVNGWRVELYPEKSRIYGGYTMFLKFSSDGKVTAASENFDPAQTDESYYSVEPDNGPMLTFNTYNEIIHFYSDAGTGANQGIGTANGGLEGDSDFIVMEATPECVKLKGRKAGNYIRMYPLDEGGNWADELQA
;
A
#
# COMPACT_ATOMS: atom_id res chain seq x y z
N MET A 1 -8.89 25.47 79.08
CA MET A 1 -7.74 25.38 78.12
C MET A 1 -8.25 24.76 76.85
N LYS A 2 -8.64 25.56 75.88
CA LYS A 2 -9.17 25.12 74.58
C LYS A 2 -8.03 25.18 73.55
N ARG A 3 -7.63 24.04 73.07
CA ARG A 3 -6.61 23.93 72.00
C ARG A 3 -7.29 24.22 70.64
N LEU A 4 -6.97 25.33 70.01
CA LEU A 4 -7.41 25.72 68.71
C LEU A 4 -6.51 25.00 67.66
N LEU A 5 -7.02 23.99 66.99
CA LEU A 5 -6.36 23.31 65.90
C LEU A 5 -6.60 24.15 64.63
N ILE A 6 -5.57 24.90 64.23
CA ILE A 6 -5.56 25.56 62.93
C ILE A 6 -5.22 24.53 61.86
N LEU A 7 -6.25 24.09 61.12
CA LEU A 7 -6.06 23.31 59.90
C LEU A 7 -5.56 24.22 58.78
N LEU A 8 -4.27 24.15 58.55
CA LEU A 8 -3.62 24.83 57.43
C LEU A 8 -3.99 24.06 56.14
N GLY A 9 -5.02 24.51 55.47
CA GLY A 9 -5.40 24.02 54.13
C GLY A 9 -4.31 24.36 53.12
N LEU A 10 -3.53 23.39 52.73
CA LEU A 10 -2.57 23.48 51.64
C LEU A 10 -3.33 23.52 50.31
N PRO A 11 -3.35 24.62 49.53
CA PRO A 11 -3.93 24.56 48.22
C PRO A 11 -3.02 23.69 47.32
N LEU A 12 -3.52 22.52 46.96
CA LEU A 12 -2.95 21.74 45.84
C LEU A 12 -3.18 22.58 44.58
N VAL A 13 -2.19 23.34 44.22
CA VAL A 13 -2.09 23.93 42.90
C VAL A 13 -1.82 22.76 41.95
N LEU A 14 -2.90 22.23 41.37
CA LEU A 14 -2.82 21.39 40.20
C LEU A 14 -2.35 22.31 39.05
N SER A 15 -1.05 22.54 38.98
CA SER A 15 -0.41 22.97 37.74
C SER A 15 -0.60 21.86 36.74
N SER A 16 -1.78 21.81 36.14
CA SER A 16 -1.93 21.19 34.84
C SER A 16 -0.90 21.84 33.95
N CYS A 17 0.22 21.16 33.74
CA CYS A 17 1.10 21.47 32.65
C CYS A 17 0.30 21.35 31.36
N LEU A 18 -0.36 22.42 30.97
CA LEU A 18 -0.58 22.75 29.60
C LEU A 18 0.80 22.99 28.99
N LEU A 19 1.53 21.89 28.80
CA LEU A 19 2.60 21.87 27.83
C LEU A 19 1.89 22.14 26.49
N ASN A 20 1.91 23.40 26.06
CA ASN A 20 1.86 23.72 24.65
C ASN A 20 3.08 23.01 24.07
N GLU A 21 2.94 21.74 23.69
CA GLU A 21 3.83 21.16 22.71
C GLU A 21 3.63 22.01 21.47
N GLU A 22 4.57 22.93 21.24
CA GLU A 22 4.69 23.57 19.95
C GLU A 22 4.74 22.42 18.95
N ASP A 23 3.71 22.33 18.11
CA ASP A 23 3.65 21.32 17.07
C ASP A 23 4.98 21.37 16.31
N LYS A 24 5.82 20.35 16.48
CA LYS A 24 7.13 20.26 15.79
C LYS A 24 6.98 20.29 14.27
N PHE A 25 5.76 20.19 13.81
CA PHE A 25 5.40 20.19 12.41
C PHE A 25 4.36 21.29 12.12
N PRO A 26 4.54 22.05 11.04
CA PRO A 26 3.62 23.15 10.67
C PRO A 26 2.22 22.67 10.26
N LYS A 27 2.05 21.35 10.03
CA LYS A 27 0.80 20.71 9.63
C LYS A 27 0.43 19.60 10.62
N SER A 28 -0.86 19.41 10.86
CA SER A 28 -1.38 18.31 11.67
C SER A 28 -1.03 16.95 11.07
N ALA A 29 -1.09 15.89 11.88
CA ALA A 29 -0.86 14.51 11.40
C ALA A 29 -1.84 14.13 10.28
N THR A 30 -3.12 14.53 10.42
CA THR A 30 -4.16 14.27 9.43
C THR A 30 -3.88 14.99 8.10
N GLU A 31 -3.48 16.24 8.13
CA GLU A 31 -3.14 17.00 6.91
C GLU A 31 -1.94 16.36 6.20
N ARG A 32 -0.91 15.98 6.93
CA ARG A 32 0.26 15.29 6.34
C ARG A 32 -0.11 13.95 5.72
N MET A 33 -1.03 13.20 6.35
CA MET A 33 -1.52 11.93 5.83
C MET A 33 -2.30 12.14 4.52
N ASN A 34 -3.24 13.08 4.51
CA ASN A 34 -4.04 13.39 3.33
C ASN A 34 -3.16 13.82 2.14
N GLU A 35 -2.17 14.67 2.39
CA GLU A 35 -1.20 15.08 1.37
C GLU A 35 -0.32 13.92 0.87
N ALA A 36 -0.02 12.96 1.74
CA ALA A 36 0.74 11.77 1.34
C ALA A 36 -0.10 10.82 0.49
N ILE A 37 -1.40 10.68 0.81
CA ILE A 37 -2.36 9.91 0.02
C ILE A 37 -2.54 10.54 -1.36
N GLU A 38 -2.87 11.83 -1.42
CA GLU A 38 -3.05 12.57 -2.68
C GLU A 38 -1.79 12.48 -3.56
N ARG A 39 -0.62 12.59 -2.96
CA ARG A 39 0.66 12.45 -3.68
C ARG A 39 0.85 11.05 -4.24
N ALA A 40 0.51 10.01 -3.47
CA ALA A 40 0.61 8.63 -3.93
C ALA A 40 -0.37 8.35 -5.08
N GLU A 41 -1.62 8.80 -4.98
CA GLU A 41 -2.62 8.66 -6.05
C GLU A 41 -2.17 9.38 -7.33
N ASN A 42 -1.70 10.61 -7.22
CA ASN A 42 -1.23 11.39 -8.38
C ASN A 42 -0.03 10.71 -9.06
N VAL A 43 0.88 10.10 -8.30
CA VAL A 43 2.00 9.34 -8.85
C VAL A 43 1.50 8.08 -9.55
N LEU A 44 0.65 7.28 -8.89
CA LEU A 44 0.11 6.04 -9.45
C LEU A 44 -0.60 6.28 -10.79
N GLN A 45 -1.42 7.34 -10.86
CA GLN A 45 -2.17 7.73 -12.07
C GLN A 45 -1.31 8.40 -13.13
N GLY A 46 -0.13 8.92 -12.75
CA GLY A 46 0.76 9.67 -13.64
C GLY A 46 1.44 8.83 -14.72
N ALA A 47 1.57 7.52 -14.54
CA ALA A 47 2.15 6.63 -15.55
C ALA A 47 1.12 6.29 -16.64
N VAL A 48 1.05 7.11 -17.67
CA VAL A 48 0.02 7.01 -18.75
C VAL A 48 0.04 5.66 -19.49
N ASN A 49 1.20 5.01 -19.59
CA ASN A 49 1.37 3.69 -20.20
C ASN A 49 1.31 2.55 -19.16
N GLY A 50 1.13 2.89 -17.89
CA GLY A 50 1.14 1.97 -16.77
C GLY A 50 2.51 1.77 -16.16
N TRP A 51 2.56 0.86 -15.21
CA TRP A 51 3.71 0.49 -14.41
C TRP A 51 4.13 -0.94 -14.72
N ARG A 52 5.42 -1.16 -14.97
CA ARG A 52 6.04 -2.47 -14.88
C ARG A 52 6.32 -2.75 -13.41
N VAL A 53 5.80 -3.85 -12.91
CA VAL A 53 5.81 -4.24 -11.51
C VAL A 53 6.71 -5.45 -11.31
N GLU A 54 7.67 -5.33 -10.42
CA GLU A 54 8.45 -6.44 -9.89
C GLU A 54 7.84 -6.85 -8.55
N LEU A 55 7.14 -7.98 -8.53
CA LEU A 55 6.48 -8.51 -7.34
C LEU A 55 7.31 -9.66 -6.77
N TYR A 56 7.61 -9.61 -5.48
CA TYR A 56 8.20 -10.71 -4.71
C TYR A 56 7.20 -11.13 -3.64
N PRO A 57 6.41 -12.20 -3.89
CA PRO A 57 5.53 -12.76 -2.88
C PRO A 57 6.33 -13.27 -1.70
N GLU A 58 5.75 -13.23 -0.54
CA GLU A 58 6.36 -13.62 0.73
C GLU A 58 7.67 -12.85 1.03
N LYS A 59 7.90 -12.53 2.29
CA LYS A 59 9.03 -11.67 2.72
C LYS A 59 10.42 -12.31 2.51
N SER A 60 10.49 -13.65 2.51
CA SER A 60 11.75 -14.38 2.30
C SER A 60 12.05 -14.65 0.83
N ARG A 61 11.14 -14.27 -0.07
CA ARG A 61 11.25 -14.40 -1.54
C ARG A 61 11.48 -15.85 -2.01
N ILE A 62 10.96 -16.82 -1.27
CA ILE A 62 11.14 -18.25 -1.58
C ILE A 62 10.46 -18.65 -2.89
N TYR A 63 9.46 -17.89 -3.33
CA TYR A 63 8.74 -18.14 -4.58
C TYR A 63 9.32 -17.39 -5.79
N GLY A 64 10.44 -16.69 -5.62
CA GLY A 64 11.05 -15.88 -6.68
C GLY A 64 10.36 -14.53 -6.89
N GLY A 65 10.61 -13.94 -8.04
CA GLY A 65 10.02 -12.67 -8.47
C GLY A 65 9.14 -12.86 -9.71
N TYR A 66 8.12 -12.04 -9.83
CA TYR A 66 7.15 -12.06 -10.93
C TYR A 66 7.01 -10.69 -11.56
N THR A 67 6.77 -10.68 -12.86
CA THR A 67 6.46 -9.47 -13.62
C THR A 67 4.96 -9.31 -13.77
N MET A 68 4.48 -8.14 -13.44
CA MET A 68 3.08 -7.73 -13.61
C MET A 68 3.07 -6.31 -14.21
N PHE A 69 1.99 -5.95 -14.87
CA PHE A 69 1.73 -4.58 -15.32
C PHE A 69 0.46 -4.07 -14.65
N LEU A 70 0.51 -2.83 -14.18
CA LEU A 70 -0.63 -2.14 -13.56
C LEU A 70 -0.81 -0.77 -14.20
N LYS A 71 -2.05 -0.41 -14.48
CA LYS A 71 -2.41 0.95 -14.90
C LYS A 71 -3.56 1.45 -14.04
N PHE A 72 -3.30 2.57 -13.36
CA PHE A 72 -4.26 3.22 -12.48
C PHE A 72 -4.94 4.37 -13.18
N SER A 73 -6.24 4.49 -13.02
CA SER A 73 -7.03 5.58 -13.59
C SER A 73 -7.70 6.43 -12.51
N SER A 74 -8.05 7.66 -12.86
CA SER A 74 -8.60 8.65 -11.92
C SER A 74 -10.03 8.32 -11.45
N ASP A 75 -10.70 7.35 -12.06
CA ASP A 75 -12.00 6.83 -11.63
C ASP A 75 -11.89 5.69 -10.59
N GLY A 76 -10.69 5.47 -10.05
CA GLY A 76 -10.44 4.45 -9.03
C GLY A 76 -10.29 3.03 -9.58
N LYS A 77 -10.09 2.87 -10.89
CA LYS A 77 -9.88 1.58 -11.52
C LYS A 77 -8.41 1.27 -11.73
N VAL A 78 -8.09 -0.01 -11.66
CA VAL A 78 -6.79 -0.57 -12.01
C VAL A 78 -6.96 -1.68 -13.02
N THR A 79 -6.20 -1.61 -14.11
CA THR A 79 -6.07 -2.70 -15.08
C THR A 79 -4.77 -3.43 -14.80
N ALA A 80 -4.80 -4.76 -14.83
CA ALA A 80 -3.65 -5.62 -14.57
C ALA A 80 -3.38 -6.59 -15.72
N ALA A 81 -2.11 -6.95 -15.93
CA ALA A 81 -1.62 -8.08 -16.73
C ALA A 81 -0.43 -8.72 -16.02
N SER A 82 -0.14 -10.00 -16.26
CA SER A 82 0.97 -10.70 -15.60
C SER A 82 1.49 -11.85 -16.42
N GLU A 83 2.76 -12.19 -16.23
CA GLU A 83 3.47 -13.31 -16.91
C GLU A 83 2.86 -14.69 -16.66
N ASN A 84 2.01 -14.83 -15.62
CA ASN A 84 1.34 -16.10 -15.32
C ASN A 84 0.06 -16.31 -16.14
N PHE A 85 -0.30 -15.39 -17.01
CA PHE A 85 -1.51 -15.39 -17.83
C PHE A 85 -1.16 -15.24 -19.32
N ASP A 86 -2.16 -15.38 -20.19
CA ASP A 86 -1.98 -15.03 -21.59
C ASP A 86 -1.51 -13.57 -21.69
N PRO A 87 -0.44 -13.27 -22.44
CA PRO A 87 0.08 -11.91 -22.57
C PRO A 87 -0.93 -10.85 -23.02
N ALA A 88 -1.99 -11.27 -23.73
CA ALA A 88 -3.08 -10.38 -24.13
C ALA A 88 -4.20 -10.28 -23.07
N GLN A 89 -4.17 -11.10 -22.03
CA GLN A 89 -5.19 -11.12 -20.97
C GLN A 89 -4.97 -9.94 -20.03
N THR A 90 -6.03 -9.17 -19.80
CA THR A 90 -6.07 -8.15 -18.76
C THR A 90 -7.31 -8.33 -17.90
N ASP A 91 -7.23 -7.90 -16.65
CA ASP A 91 -8.39 -7.83 -15.75
C ASP A 91 -8.47 -6.44 -15.12
N GLU A 92 -9.70 -5.97 -14.86
CA GLU A 92 -9.96 -4.64 -14.29
C GLU A 92 -10.71 -4.76 -12.98
N SER A 93 -10.24 -4.00 -11.98
CA SER A 93 -10.85 -3.93 -10.65
C SER A 93 -10.76 -2.52 -10.08
N TYR A 94 -11.25 -2.33 -8.85
CA TYR A 94 -11.14 -1.06 -8.15
C TYR A 94 -10.00 -1.07 -7.15
N TYR A 95 -9.35 0.10 -7.01
CA TYR A 95 -8.35 0.37 -5.98
C TYR A 95 -8.69 1.62 -5.19
N SER A 96 -8.08 1.77 -4.01
CA SER A 96 -8.06 3.02 -3.26
C SER A 96 -6.69 3.22 -2.61
N VAL A 97 -6.39 4.45 -2.22
CA VAL A 97 -5.28 4.74 -1.31
C VAL A 97 -5.87 5.28 -0.01
N GLU A 98 -5.68 4.54 1.07
CA GLU A 98 -6.33 4.79 2.36
C GLU A 98 -5.31 5.10 3.46
N PRO A 99 -5.73 5.81 4.54
CA PRO A 99 -4.86 6.03 5.68
C PRO A 99 -4.73 4.77 6.54
N ASP A 100 -3.49 4.34 6.81
CA ASP A 100 -3.14 3.35 7.83
C ASP A 100 -1.86 3.81 8.55
N ASN A 101 -0.82 3.04 8.63
CA ASN A 101 0.52 3.45 9.11
C ASN A 101 1.31 4.24 8.06
N GLY A 102 0.64 4.90 7.17
CA GLY A 102 1.06 5.63 5.98
C GLY A 102 -0.02 5.48 4.92
N PRO A 103 0.16 6.02 3.71
CA PRO A 103 -0.70 5.72 2.59
C PRO A 103 -0.67 4.22 2.30
N MET A 104 -1.83 3.60 2.19
CA MET A 104 -2.00 2.17 1.90
C MET A 104 -2.77 1.99 0.61
N LEU A 105 -2.12 1.41 -0.40
CA LEU A 105 -2.76 0.98 -1.63
C LEU A 105 -3.52 -0.32 -1.38
N THR A 106 -4.82 -0.32 -1.62
CA THR A 106 -5.72 -1.46 -1.45
C THR A 106 -6.41 -1.79 -2.76
N PHE A 107 -6.44 -3.07 -3.12
CA PHE A 107 -7.24 -3.57 -4.25
C PHE A 107 -8.60 -4.03 -3.73
N ASN A 108 -9.61 -3.18 -3.91
CA ASN A 108 -10.91 -3.27 -3.22
C ASN A 108 -11.83 -4.37 -3.74
N THR A 109 -11.66 -4.78 -5.00
CA THR A 109 -12.46 -5.84 -5.61
C THR A 109 -11.56 -6.92 -6.18
N TYR A 110 -12.11 -8.14 -6.29
CA TYR A 110 -11.36 -9.26 -6.82
C TYR A 110 -10.87 -8.97 -8.25
N ASN A 111 -9.62 -9.28 -8.49
CA ASN A 111 -8.94 -9.23 -9.77
C ASN A 111 -8.15 -10.52 -9.91
N GLU A 112 -8.44 -11.33 -10.93
CA GLU A 112 -7.86 -12.64 -11.10
C GLU A 112 -6.32 -12.59 -11.20
N ILE A 113 -5.80 -11.54 -11.83
CA ILE A 113 -4.36 -11.37 -12.06
C ILE A 113 -3.65 -10.92 -10.78
N ILE A 114 -4.19 -9.90 -10.09
CA ILE A 114 -3.56 -9.37 -8.87
C ILE A 114 -3.65 -10.39 -7.72
N HIS A 115 -4.84 -11.02 -7.54
CA HIS A 115 -5.08 -11.96 -6.46
C HIS A 115 -4.52 -13.35 -6.70
N PHE A 116 -4.01 -13.64 -7.91
CA PHE A 116 -3.32 -14.90 -8.23
C PHE A 116 -2.29 -15.28 -7.16
N TYR A 117 -1.54 -14.33 -6.66
CA TYR A 117 -0.45 -14.54 -5.70
C TYR A 117 -0.94 -14.79 -4.26
N SER A 118 -2.15 -14.35 -3.93
CA SER A 118 -2.77 -14.51 -2.61
C SER A 118 -3.83 -15.61 -2.55
N ASP A 119 -4.21 -16.15 -3.71
CA ASP A 119 -5.27 -17.15 -3.80
C ASP A 119 -4.82 -18.51 -3.29
N ALA A 120 -5.61 -19.10 -2.40
CA ALA A 120 -5.26 -20.27 -1.60
C ALA A 120 -5.46 -21.62 -2.32
N GLY A 121 -5.12 -21.71 -3.58
CA GLY A 121 -4.96 -23.00 -4.23
C GLY A 121 -6.18 -23.62 -4.90
N THR A 122 -7.32 -22.94 -4.89
CA THR A 122 -8.52 -23.31 -5.66
C THR A 122 -8.87 -22.27 -6.72
N GLY A 123 -8.20 -21.13 -6.72
CA GLY A 123 -8.37 -20.04 -7.66
C GLY A 123 -7.44 -20.15 -8.87
N ALA A 124 -7.10 -19.00 -9.43
CA ALA A 124 -6.30 -18.88 -10.64
C ALA A 124 -4.91 -19.57 -10.54
N ASN A 125 -4.30 -19.58 -9.35
CA ASN A 125 -3.00 -20.21 -9.12
C ASN A 125 -3.01 -21.76 -9.12
N GLN A 126 -4.16 -22.40 -9.22
CA GLN A 126 -4.33 -23.86 -9.33
C GLN A 126 -3.57 -24.68 -8.26
N GLY A 127 -3.44 -24.15 -7.05
CA GLY A 127 -2.77 -24.83 -5.94
C GLY A 127 -1.28 -24.58 -5.83
N ILE A 128 -0.75 -23.61 -6.54
CA ILE A 128 0.65 -23.18 -6.38
C ILE A 128 0.82 -22.50 -5.01
N GLY A 129 1.92 -22.84 -4.32
CA GLY A 129 2.24 -22.28 -3.01
C GLY A 129 1.68 -23.10 -1.84
N THR A 130 1.26 -22.44 -0.76
CA THR A 130 0.74 -23.11 0.43
C THR A 130 -0.76 -23.40 0.33
N ALA A 131 -1.22 -24.49 0.98
CA ALA A 131 -2.61 -24.96 0.90
C ALA A 131 -3.67 -23.92 1.32
N ASN A 132 -3.31 -22.92 2.12
CA ASN A 132 -4.25 -21.89 2.64
C ASN A 132 -3.79 -20.45 2.37
N GLY A 133 -2.78 -20.23 1.54
CA GLY A 133 -2.18 -18.92 1.33
C GLY A 133 -1.60 -18.71 -0.06
N GLY A 134 -1.70 -19.67 -0.97
CA GLY A 134 -1.10 -19.57 -2.29
C GLY A 134 0.39 -19.25 -2.20
N LEU A 135 0.83 -18.23 -2.92
CA LEU A 135 2.20 -17.69 -2.86
C LEU A 135 2.40 -16.68 -1.71
N GLU A 136 1.45 -16.60 -0.79
CA GLU A 136 1.44 -15.64 0.32
C GLU A 136 1.49 -14.16 -0.16
N GLY A 137 0.80 -13.88 -1.24
CA GLY A 137 0.61 -12.52 -1.76
C GLY A 137 -0.26 -11.67 -0.83
N ASP A 138 0.00 -10.37 -0.83
CA ASP A 138 -0.86 -9.37 -0.18
C ASP A 138 -1.76 -8.70 -1.22
N SER A 139 -2.90 -8.17 -0.79
CA SER A 139 -3.78 -7.27 -1.55
C SER A 139 -3.77 -5.83 -1.02
N ASP A 140 -3.15 -5.65 0.15
CA ASP A 140 -2.99 -4.35 0.81
C ASP A 140 -1.50 -4.05 0.95
N PHE A 141 -1.09 -2.87 0.48
CA PHE A 141 0.32 -2.50 0.43
C PHE A 141 0.56 -1.11 1.01
N ILE A 142 1.44 -1.01 1.99
CA ILE A 142 1.93 0.26 2.50
C ILE A 142 2.81 0.90 1.42
N VAL A 143 2.50 2.13 1.05
CA VAL A 143 3.31 2.92 0.11
C VAL A 143 4.53 3.46 0.85
N MET A 144 5.68 2.84 0.60
CA MET A 144 6.95 3.22 1.23
C MET A 144 7.61 4.42 0.54
N GLU A 145 7.45 4.50 -0.76
CA GLU A 145 7.96 5.58 -1.61
C GLU A 145 7.06 5.70 -2.84
N ALA A 146 6.72 6.91 -3.22
CA ALA A 146 6.01 7.21 -4.46
C ALA A 146 6.66 8.42 -5.15
N THR A 147 7.36 8.14 -6.24
CA THR A 147 7.94 9.13 -7.15
C THR A 147 7.54 8.79 -8.59
N PRO A 148 7.60 9.74 -9.52
CA PRO A 148 7.32 9.44 -10.94
C PRO A 148 8.22 8.37 -11.54
N GLU A 149 9.43 8.17 -10.99
CA GLU A 149 10.43 7.22 -11.48
C GLU A 149 10.30 5.84 -10.85
N CYS A 150 9.74 5.76 -9.63
CA CYS A 150 9.64 4.49 -8.90
C CYS A 150 8.60 4.57 -7.78
N VAL A 151 7.80 3.53 -7.66
CA VAL A 151 6.95 3.30 -6.48
C VAL A 151 7.43 2.04 -5.78
N LYS A 152 7.60 2.13 -4.45
CA LYS A 152 7.97 0.98 -3.60
C LYS A 152 6.85 0.69 -2.62
N LEU A 153 6.38 -0.54 -2.66
CA LEU A 153 5.30 -1.01 -1.81
C LEU A 153 5.78 -2.15 -0.91
N LYS A 154 5.16 -2.26 0.26
CA LYS A 154 5.36 -3.36 1.19
C LYS A 154 4.02 -3.95 1.59
N GLY A 155 3.85 -5.24 1.39
CA GLY A 155 2.67 -5.98 1.78
C GLY A 155 2.40 -5.86 3.28
N ARG A 156 1.13 -5.67 3.62
CA ARG A 156 0.68 -5.44 5.00
C ARG A 156 0.75 -6.69 5.87
N LYS A 157 0.36 -7.84 5.32
CA LYS A 157 0.21 -9.11 6.05
C LYS A 157 1.44 -10.00 5.89
N ALA A 158 1.78 -10.37 4.67
CA ALA A 158 2.88 -11.29 4.38
C ALA A 158 4.22 -10.56 4.14
N GLY A 159 4.19 -9.24 4.01
CA GLY A 159 5.39 -8.41 3.84
C GLY A 159 6.02 -8.52 2.47
N ASN A 160 5.23 -8.76 1.45
CA ASN A 160 5.68 -8.79 0.06
C ASN A 160 6.42 -7.50 -0.31
N TYR A 161 7.36 -7.60 -1.24
CA TYR A 161 8.02 -6.44 -1.81
C TYR A 161 7.57 -6.22 -3.24
N ILE A 162 7.17 -4.99 -3.54
CA ILE A 162 6.84 -4.55 -4.88
C ILE A 162 7.67 -3.32 -5.23
N ARG A 163 8.22 -3.32 -6.44
CA ARG A 163 8.78 -2.15 -7.09
C ARG A 163 8.06 -1.95 -8.40
N MET A 164 7.71 -0.71 -8.68
CA MET A 164 7.02 -0.34 -9.90
C MET A 164 7.82 0.75 -10.61
N TYR A 165 8.02 0.56 -11.90
CA TYR A 165 8.71 1.50 -12.80
C TYR A 165 7.75 1.91 -13.90
N PRO A 166 7.67 3.21 -14.24
CA PRO A 166 6.78 3.65 -15.31
C PRO A 166 7.24 3.07 -16.64
N LEU A 167 6.29 2.69 -17.49
CA LEU A 167 6.61 2.28 -18.85
C LEU A 167 6.85 3.50 -19.73
N ASP A 168 7.87 3.41 -20.55
CA ASP A 168 8.20 4.40 -21.58
C ASP A 168 7.08 4.53 -22.62
N GLU A 169 7.12 5.61 -23.41
CA GLU A 169 6.21 5.81 -24.53
C GLU A 169 6.33 4.67 -25.54
N GLY A 170 5.20 4.05 -25.86
CA GLY A 170 5.11 2.97 -26.85
C GLY A 170 5.30 1.56 -26.28
N GLY A 171 5.52 1.39 -24.98
CA GLY A 171 5.54 0.07 -24.33
C GLY A 171 4.20 -0.65 -24.49
N ASN A 172 4.26 -1.87 -25.03
CA ASN A 172 3.09 -2.75 -25.11
C ASN A 172 3.26 -3.87 -24.08
N TRP A 173 2.30 -4.03 -23.19
CA TRP A 173 2.36 -5.03 -22.12
C TRP A 173 2.50 -6.45 -22.66
N ALA A 174 1.79 -6.78 -23.75
CA ALA A 174 1.86 -8.11 -24.33
C ALA A 174 3.25 -8.43 -24.91
N ASP A 175 3.90 -7.45 -25.53
CA ASP A 175 5.25 -7.61 -26.07
C ASP A 175 6.27 -7.76 -24.93
N GLU A 176 6.14 -6.97 -23.87
CA GLU A 176 6.99 -7.03 -22.68
C GLU A 176 6.84 -8.35 -21.90
N LEU A 177 5.65 -8.95 -21.88
CA LEU A 177 5.39 -10.24 -21.23
C LEU A 177 5.90 -11.44 -22.05
N GLN A 178 6.20 -11.24 -23.34
CA GLN A 178 6.73 -12.28 -24.23
C GLN A 178 8.26 -12.25 -24.37
N ALA A 179 8.90 -11.16 -23.88
CA ALA A 179 10.35 -10.94 -24.00
C ALA A 179 11.13 -11.71 -22.94
#